data_5681fb99a5efc9b9105e58e4f58075b0
#
_entry.id   5681fb99a5efc9b9105e58e4f58075b0
#
_cell.length_a   1.000
_cell.length_b   1.000
_cell.length_c   1.000
_cell.angle_alpha   90.00
_cell.angle_beta   90.00
_cell.angle_gamma   90.00
#
_symmetry.space_group_name_H-M   'P 1'
#
loop_
_entity.id
_entity.type
_entity.pdbx_description
1 polymer ?
#
loop_
_entity_poly.entity_id
_entity_poly.type
_entity_poly.pdbx_seq_one_letter_code
_entity_poly.pdbx_strand_id
1 'polypeptide(L)'
;CPGFVNMVRKHYPELNDAVSTTVSPMCGVSRMIKAKDPGAVTVFIGPCLAKKSEVVDQKIEGNADYAMTYSEIRAMMRAKGVALEPVENTYQEASVFGKRFGNSGGVAAAVQECLKESGNDIDIKVCKANGAAECKKALLLMKLGKLPEDFIEGMACDGGCVGGPSSFKDQKLAKKSRDALIKEADDRGIYKNLSNYDEDSFSMHR
;
A
#
# COMPACT_ATOMS: atom_id res chain seq x y z
N CYS A 1 5.39 -0.29 0.71
CA CYS A 1 5.34 -0.65 2.15
C CYS A 1 6.28 0.24 2.96
N PRO A 2 5.78 1.12 3.87
CA PRO A 2 6.65 2.00 4.65
C PRO A 2 7.61 1.25 5.58
N GLY A 3 7.23 0.06 6.03
CA GLY A 3 8.13 -0.80 6.81
C GLY A 3 9.35 -1.27 6.01
N PHE A 4 9.16 -1.60 4.74
CA PHE A 4 10.24 -1.95 3.82
C PHE A 4 11.13 -0.72 3.51
N VAL A 5 10.52 0.42 3.19
CA VAL A 5 11.27 1.67 2.95
C VAL A 5 12.11 2.08 4.17
N ASN A 6 11.54 1.97 5.37
CA ASN A 6 12.29 2.23 6.61
C ASN A 6 13.44 1.24 6.82
N MET A 7 13.29 -0.03 6.40
CA MET A 7 14.36 -1.02 6.45
C MET A 7 15.50 -0.64 5.50
N VAL A 8 15.19 -0.22 4.27
CA VAL A 8 16.20 0.30 3.33
C VAL A 8 16.92 1.49 3.94
N ARG A 9 16.20 2.53 4.34
CA ARG A 9 16.78 3.77 4.88
C ARG A 9 17.69 3.55 6.09
N LYS A 10 17.33 2.60 6.98
CA LYS A 10 18.08 2.36 8.22
C LYS A 10 19.25 1.39 8.07
N HIS A 11 19.09 0.37 7.25
CA HIS A 11 20.02 -0.77 7.23
C HIS A 11 20.76 -0.93 5.91
N TYR A 12 20.28 -0.29 4.86
CA TYR A 12 20.84 -0.36 3.50
C TYR A 12 20.81 1.03 2.84
N PRO A 13 21.37 2.09 3.49
CA PRO A 13 21.26 3.47 2.99
C PRO A 13 21.86 3.64 1.59
N GLU A 14 22.83 2.80 1.21
CA GLU A 14 23.42 2.73 -0.13
C GLU A 14 22.42 2.32 -1.23
N LEU A 15 21.28 1.74 -0.86
CA LEU A 15 20.20 1.36 -1.80
C LEU A 15 19.07 2.40 -1.88
N ASN A 16 19.20 3.54 -1.22
CA ASN A 16 18.13 4.55 -1.20
C ASN A 16 17.75 5.04 -2.59
N ASP A 17 18.71 5.19 -3.49
CA ASP A 17 18.49 5.68 -4.86
C ASP A 17 17.73 4.67 -5.73
N ALA A 18 17.69 3.41 -5.32
CA ALA A 18 16.90 2.38 -5.98
C ALA A 18 15.44 2.30 -5.47
N VAL A 19 15.09 3.06 -4.43
CA VAL A 19 13.71 3.12 -3.95
C VAL A 19 12.88 3.97 -4.90
N SER A 20 11.77 3.41 -5.39
CA SER A 20 10.82 4.14 -6.25
C SER A 20 10.44 5.49 -5.65
N THR A 21 10.37 6.51 -6.49
CA THR A 21 9.91 7.86 -6.12
C THR A 21 8.39 7.91 -5.96
N THR A 22 7.66 6.89 -6.39
CA THR A 22 6.20 6.82 -6.26
C THR A 22 5.79 6.79 -4.79
N VAL A 23 4.82 7.64 -4.44
CA VAL A 23 4.26 7.68 -3.10
C VAL A 23 3.38 6.46 -2.81
N SER A 24 3.13 6.19 -1.53
CA SER A 24 2.24 5.09 -1.17
C SER A 24 0.78 5.38 -1.53
N PRO A 25 -0.08 4.35 -1.67
CA PRO A 25 -1.51 4.54 -1.90
C PRO A 25 -2.18 5.45 -0.87
N MET A 26 -1.74 5.43 0.39
CA MET A 26 -2.22 6.34 1.42
C MET A 26 -1.96 7.81 1.05
N CYS A 27 -0.74 8.12 0.66
CA CYS A 27 -0.36 9.47 0.25
C CYS A 27 -1.07 9.87 -1.06
N GLY A 28 -1.13 8.99 -2.05
CA GLY A 28 -1.83 9.26 -3.31
C GLY A 28 -3.30 9.60 -3.09
N VAL A 29 -4.02 8.82 -2.29
CA VAL A 29 -5.43 9.09 -1.94
C VAL A 29 -5.56 10.40 -1.15
N SER A 30 -4.64 10.69 -0.22
CA SER A 30 -4.64 11.96 0.52
C SER A 30 -4.49 13.16 -0.43
N ARG A 31 -3.55 13.09 -1.38
CA ARG A 31 -3.35 14.13 -2.39
C ARG A 31 -4.58 14.33 -3.26
N MET A 32 -5.19 13.24 -3.71
CA MET A 32 -6.42 13.26 -4.50
C MET A 32 -7.57 13.94 -3.73
N ILE A 33 -7.73 13.65 -2.44
CA ILE A 33 -8.74 14.29 -1.61
C ILE A 33 -8.43 15.78 -1.44
N LYS A 34 -7.20 16.14 -1.10
CA LYS A 34 -6.77 17.53 -0.88
C LYS A 34 -6.78 18.38 -2.15
N ALA A 35 -6.62 17.77 -3.32
CA ALA A 35 -6.80 18.47 -4.60
C ALA A 35 -8.25 18.91 -4.82
N LYS A 36 -9.21 18.11 -4.35
CA LYS A 36 -10.65 18.43 -4.43
C LYS A 36 -11.11 19.34 -3.28
N ASP A 37 -10.56 19.13 -2.09
CA ASP A 37 -10.87 19.91 -0.88
C ASP A 37 -9.56 20.21 -0.13
N PRO A 38 -8.95 21.39 -0.37
CA PRO A 38 -7.71 21.80 0.30
C PRO A 38 -7.80 21.90 1.82
N GLY A 39 -9.00 22.02 2.38
CA GLY A 39 -9.25 22.04 3.82
C GLY A 39 -9.44 20.67 4.45
N ALA A 40 -9.45 19.60 3.67
CA ALA A 40 -9.68 18.24 4.17
C ALA A 40 -8.56 17.78 5.10
N VAL A 41 -8.96 17.22 6.24
CA VAL A 41 -8.06 16.47 7.13
C VAL A 41 -8.18 14.99 6.81
N THR A 42 -7.08 14.39 6.39
CA THR A 42 -7.02 12.99 5.97
C THR A 42 -6.44 12.10 7.06
N VAL A 43 -7.15 11.02 7.39
CA VAL A 43 -6.75 10.07 8.44
C VAL A 43 -6.68 8.67 7.87
N PHE A 44 -5.49 8.08 7.88
CA PHE A 44 -5.32 6.67 7.55
C PHE A 44 -5.72 5.80 8.75
N ILE A 45 -6.59 4.82 8.53
CA ILE A 45 -6.95 3.82 9.54
C ILE A 45 -6.57 2.43 9.02
N GLY A 46 -5.73 1.70 9.76
CA GLY A 46 -5.29 0.40 9.29
C GLY A 46 -4.41 -0.39 10.27
N PRO A 47 -3.97 -1.59 9.89
CA PRO A 47 -3.20 -2.47 10.76
C PRO A 47 -1.70 -2.14 10.86
N CYS A 48 -1.25 -1.03 10.27
CA CYS A 48 0.16 -0.75 10.04
C CYS A 48 0.72 0.32 10.98
N LEU A 49 1.70 -0.05 11.82
CA LEU A 49 2.42 0.91 12.68
C LEU A 49 3.40 1.79 11.88
N ALA A 50 4.01 1.26 10.81
CA ALA A 50 4.96 2.02 10.01
C ALA A 50 4.32 3.19 9.24
N LYS A 51 2.99 3.19 9.06
CA LYS A 51 2.25 4.33 8.52
C LYS A 51 2.34 5.57 9.41
N LYS A 52 2.51 5.40 10.73
CA LYS A 52 2.74 6.53 11.65
C LYS A 52 4.05 7.26 11.36
N SER A 53 5.10 6.52 10.99
CA SER A 53 6.36 7.16 10.59
C SER A 53 6.28 7.79 9.20
N GLU A 54 5.43 7.26 8.32
CA GLU A 54 5.26 7.80 6.97
C GLU A 54 4.51 9.15 6.99
N VAL A 55 3.46 9.29 7.79
CA VAL A 55 2.69 10.56 7.86
C VAL A 55 3.49 11.72 8.43
N VAL A 56 4.53 11.47 9.24
CA VAL A 56 5.40 12.52 9.76
C VAL A 56 6.68 12.73 8.93
N ASP A 57 6.81 12.04 7.80
CA ASP A 57 7.96 12.21 6.89
C ASP A 57 7.80 13.52 6.12
N GLN A 58 8.51 14.57 6.56
CA GLN A 58 8.47 15.92 5.98
C GLN A 58 8.94 15.98 4.51
N LYS A 59 9.54 14.92 3.99
CA LYS A 59 9.94 14.82 2.58
C LYS A 59 8.80 14.42 1.65
N ILE A 60 7.63 14.07 2.22
CA ILE A 60 6.46 13.63 1.46
C ILE A 60 5.35 14.66 1.61
N GLU A 61 5.28 15.60 0.68
CA GLU A 61 4.22 16.60 0.65
C GLU A 61 2.85 15.99 0.32
N GLY A 62 1.78 16.58 0.86
CA GLY A 62 0.40 16.15 0.63
C GLY A 62 0.05 14.77 1.21
N ASN A 63 0.86 14.27 2.15
CA ASN A 63 0.61 13.01 2.84
C ASN A 63 -0.67 13.08 3.71
N ALA A 64 -1.13 11.92 4.20
CA ALA A 64 -2.19 11.90 5.20
C ALA A 64 -1.73 12.65 6.47
N ASP A 65 -2.66 13.36 7.11
CA ASP A 65 -2.36 14.16 8.29
C ASP A 65 -2.16 13.30 9.52
N TYR A 66 -2.89 12.20 9.62
CA TYR A 66 -2.82 11.28 10.73
C TYR A 66 -2.83 9.81 10.28
N ALA A 67 -2.24 8.95 11.09
CA ALA A 67 -2.36 7.50 10.95
C ALA A 67 -2.78 6.88 12.27
N MET A 68 -3.87 6.13 12.25
CA MET A 68 -4.44 5.43 13.39
C MET A 68 -4.48 3.92 13.14
N THR A 69 -4.22 3.17 14.19
CA THR A 69 -4.45 1.72 14.19
C THR A 69 -5.91 1.41 14.46
N TYR A 70 -6.33 0.20 14.12
CA TYR A 70 -7.68 -0.28 14.47
C TYR A 70 -7.95 -0.24 16.00
N SER A 71 -6.91 -0.47 16.81
CA SER A 71 -7.05 -0.39 18.28
C SER A 71 -7.33 1.03 18.74
N GLU A 72 -6.66 2.01 18.16
CA GLU A 72 -6.82 3.42 18.51
C GLU A 72 -8.21 3.94 18.13
N ILE A 73 -8.65 3.71 16.87
CA ILE A 73 -10.00 4.13 16.47
C ILE A 73 -11.08 3.45 17.31
N ARG A 74 -10.91 2.15 17.63
CA ARG A 74 -11.84 1.43 18.50
C ARG A 74 -11.88 2.00 19.90
N ALA A 75 -10.75 2.41 20.47
CA ALA A 75 -10.69 3.07 21.76
C ALA A 75 -11.42 4.42 21.75
N MET A 76 -11.22 5.23 20.71
CA MET A 76 -11.94 6.50 20.52
C MET A 76 -13.45 6.31 20.41
N MET A 77 -13.90 5.34 19.61
CA MET A 77 -15.33 5.02 19.46
C MET A 77 -15.96 4.62 20.79
N ARG A 78 -15.29 3.76 21.57
CA ARG A 78 -15.74 3.38 22.91
C ARG A 78 -15.83 4.57 23.84
N ALA A 79 -14.82 5.43 23.85
CA ALA A 79 -14.80 6.63 24.68
C ALA A 79 -15.93 7.60 24.34
N LYS A 80 -16.39 7.61 23.10
CA LYS A 80 -17.51 8.43 22.61
C LYS A 80 -18.86 7.72 22.64
N GLY A 81 -18.93 6.47 23.11
CA GLY A 81 -20.16 5.69 23.14
C GLY A 81 -20.70 5.32 21.75
N VAL A 82 -19.85 5.33 20.71
CA VAL A 82 -20.24 4.98 19.34
C VAL A 82 -20.29 3.47 19.21
N ALA A 83 -21.45 2.92 18.87
CA ALA A 83 -21.62 1.53 18.48
C ALA A 83 -21.33 1.36 16.98
N LEU A 84 -20.69 0.24 16.62
CA LEU A 84 -20.53 -0.16 15.23
C LEU A 84 -21.73 -1.01 14.82
N GLU A 85 -22.46 -0.54 13.81
CA GLU A 85 -23.53 -1.30 13.20
C GLU A 85 -23.15 -1.71 11.79
N PRO A 86 -23.54 -2.91 11.33
CA PRO A 86 -23.36 -3.29 9.93
C PRO A 86 -24.11 -2.33 9.01
N VAL A 87 -23.43 -1.81 8.02
CA VAL A 87 -24.04 -1.04 6.93
C VAL A 87 -23.84 -1.77 5.62
N GLU A 88 -24.79 -1.59 4.70
CA GLU A 88 -24.61 -2.10 3.35
C GLU A 88 -23.44 -1.39 2.68
N ASN A 89 -22.50 -2.19 2.15
CA ASN A 89 -21.35 -1.65 1.46
C ASN A 89 -21.74 -1.28 0.03
N THR A 90 -22.00 0.00 -0.20
CA THR A 90 -22.52 0.49 -1.48
C THR A 90 -21.44 0.93 -2.47
N TYR A 91 -20.15 0.91 -2.07
CA TYR A 91 -19.11 1.58 -2.83
C TYR A 91 -17.81 0.79 -2.96
N GLN A 92 -17.50 0.33 -4.18
CA GLN A 92 -16.29 -0.45 -4.49
C GLN A 92 -15.69 -0.03 -5.84
N GLU A 93 -15.01 1.11 -5.89
CA GLU A 93 -14.45 1.61 -7.15
C GLU A 93 -13.11 1.03 -7.56
N ALA A 94 -12.32 0.52 -6.61
CA ALA A 94 -10.99 0.02 -6.93
C ALA A 94 -11.06 -1.23 -7.81
N SER A 95 -10.24 -1.28 -8.86
CA SER A 95 -10.03 -2.48 -9.67
C SER A 95 -9.52 -3.65 -8.83
N VAL A 96 -9.57 -4.86 -9.38
CA VAL A 96 -9.00 -6.05 -8.74
C VAL A 96 -7.53 -5.85 -8.37
N PHE A 97 -6.76 -5.14 -9.19
CA PHE A 97 -5.35 -4.82 -8.93
C PHE A 97 -5.20 -3.87 -7.75
N GLY A 98 -5.99 -2.79 -7.68
CA GLY A 98 -6.00 -1.87 -6.54
C GLY A 98 -6.38 -2.57 -5.23
N LYS A 99 -7.42 -3.41 -5.24
CA LYS A 99 -7.84 -4.20 -4.08
C LYS A 99 -6.76 -5.17 -3.58
N ARG A 100 -5.86 -5.63 -4.46
CA ARG A 100 -4.75 -6.53 -4.12
C ARG A 100 -3.50 -5.83 -3.59
N PHE A 101 -3.40 -4.51 -3.60
CA PHE A 101 -2.20 -3.80 -3.15
C PHE A 101 -1.77 -4.14 -1.72
N GLY A 102 -2.69 -4.50 -0.85
CA GLY A 102 -2.39 -4.97 0.51
C GLY A 102 -1.86 -6.40 0.59
N ASN A 103 -1.81 -7.15 -0.50
CA ASN A 103 -1.27 -8.51 -0.56
C ASN A 103 0.22 -8.47 -0.88
N SER A 104 0.98 -9.45 -0.40
CA SER A 104 2.30 -9.72 -0.95
C SER A 104 2.16 -10.16 -2.41
N GLY A 105 2.90 -9.54 -3.30
CA GLY A 105 2.80 -9.72 -4.75
C GLY A 105 1.72 -8.88 -5.44
N GLY A 106 0.92 -8.10 -4.71
CA GLY A 106 -0.18 -7.32 -5.27
C GLY A 106 0.28 -6.10 -6.06
N VAL A 107 1.28 -5.39 -5.58
CA VAL A 107 1.87 -4.23 -6.29
C VAL A 107 2.60 -4.71 -7.54
N ALA A 108 3.38 -5.80 -7.42
CA ALA A 108 4.09 -6.39 -8.54
C ALA A 108 3.14 -6.82 -9.66
N ALA A 109 2.02 -7.46 -9.32
CA ALA A 109 1.00 -7.84 -10.28
C ALA A 109 0.38 -6.63 -10.98
N ALA A 110 0.16 -5.54 -10.26
CA ALA A 110 -0.35 -4.30 -10.84
C ALA A 110 0.65 -3.64 -11.78
N VAL A 111 1.94 -3.63 -11.43
CA VAL A 111 3.01 -3.11 -12.31
C VAL A 111 3.09 -3.93 -13.60
N GLN A 112 3.10 -5.25 -13.50
CA GLN A 112 3.13 -6.14 -14.68
C GLN A 112 1.90 -5.93 -15.58
N GLU A 113 0.69 -5.80 -14.99
CA GLU A 113 -0.51 -5.54 -15.77
C GLU A 113 -0.50 -4.16 -16.42
N CYS A 114 -0.03 -3.13 -15.69
CA CYS A 114 0.12 -1.78 -16.25
C CYS A 114 1.05 -1.76 -17.47
N LEU A 115 2.19 -2.46 -17.41
CA LEU A 115 3.09 -2.61 -18.55
C LEU A 115 2.40 -3.28 -19.75
N LYS A 116 1.65 -4.34 -19.49
CA LYS A 116 0.89 -5.06 -20.52
C LYS A 116 -0.19 -4.18 -21.15
N GLU A 117 -1.02 -3.50 -20.33
CA GLU A 117 -2.08 -2.61 -20.82
C GLU A 117 -1.51 -1.41 -21.61
N SER A 118 -0.30 -0.93 -21.27
CA SER A 118 0.38 0.15 -21.99
C SER A 118 1.04 -0.29 -23.31
N GLY A 119 0.95 -1.57 -23.66
CA GLY A 119 1.61 -2.12 -24.85
C GLY A 119 3.13 -2.24 -24.73
N ASN A 120 3.69 -2.08 -23.55
CA ASN A 120 5.11 -2.31 -23.28
C ASN A 120 5.34 -3.81 -23.02
N ASP A 121 5.91 -4.49 -23.99
CA ASP A 121 6.24 -5.93 -23.88
C ASP A 121 7.57 -6.14 -23.13
N ILE A 122 7.66 -5.54 -21.94
CA ILE A 122 8.82 -5.66 -21.06
C ILE A 122 8.54 -6.76 -20.05
N ASP A 123 9.24 -7.88 -20.18
CA ASP A 123 9.21 -8.95 -19.19
C ASP A 123 10.12 -8.61 -17.99
N ILE A 124 9.54 -8.01 -16.94
CA ILE A 124 10.27 -7.72 -15.70
C ILE A 124 10.26 -8.92 -14.75
N LYS A 125 11.43 -9.33 -14.32
CA LYS A 125 11.58 -10.33 -13.27
C LYS A 125 11.35 -9.70 -11.90
N VAL A 126 10.42 -10.26 -11.14
CA VAL A 126 9.98 -9.68 -9.87
C VAL A 126 10.36 -10.55 -8.69
N CYS A 127 11.11 -9.98 -7.75
CA CYS A 127 11.30 -10.51 -6.41
C CYS A 127 10.14 -10.08 -5.49
N LYS A 128 9.29 -11.03 -5.09
CA LYS A 128 8.18 -10.79 -4.16
C LYS A 128 8.63 -11.17 -2.74
N ALA A 129 9.25 -10.24 -2.03
CA ALA A 129 9.75 -10.46 -0.67
C ALA A 129 8.61 -10.31 0.35
N ASN A 130 8.22 -11.44 0.95
CA ASN A 130 7.10 -11.55 1.87
C ASN A 130 7.60 -11.73 3.30
N GLY A 131 7.37 -10.74 4.14
CA GLY A 131 7.88 -10.69 5.51
C GLY A 131 9.29 -10.12 5.62
N ALA A 132 9.65 -9.74 6.85
CA ALA A 132 10.91 -9.04 7.13
C ALA A 132 12.16 -9.87 6.77
N ALA A 133 12.11 -11.19 6.92
CA ALA A 133 13.24 -12.07 6.64
C ALA A 133 13.56 -12.11 5.14
N GLU A 134 12.54 -12.28 4.30
CA GLU A 134 12.72 -12.28 2.85
C GLU A 134 13.12 -10.89 2.34
N CYS A 135 12.55 -9.81 2.90
CA CYS A 135 12.96 -8.46 2.59
C CYS A 135 14.45 -8.23 2.86
N LYS A 136 14.94 -8.65 4.02
CA LYS A 136 16.38 -8.56 4.35
C LYS A 136 17.25 -9.35 3.39
N LYS A 137 16.82 -10.58 3.04
CA LYS A 137 17.54 -11.44 2.09
C LYS A 137 17.63 -10.78 0.71
N ALA A 138 16.50 -10.27 0.18
CA ALA A 138 16.46 -9.60 -1.12
C ALA A 138 17.37 -8.35 -1.14
N LEU A 139 17.30 -7.51 -0.11
CA LEU A 139 18.15 -6.32 0.01
C LEU A 139 19.64 -6.68 0.11
N LEU A 140 19.98 -7.73 0.84
CA LEU A 140 21.37 -8.21 0.91
C LEU A 140 21.88 -8.70 -0.45
N LEU A 141 21.07 -9.47 -1.18
CA LEU A 141 21.42 -9.93 -2.54
C LEU A 141 21.59 -8.76 -3.50
N MET A 142 20.70 -7.77 -3.43
CA MET A 142 20.80 -6.55 -4.22
C MET A 142 22.08 -5.77 -3.92
N LYS A 143 22.39 -5.54 -2.63
CA LYS A 143 23.64 -4.89 -2.20
C LYS A 143 24.90 -5.60 -2.73
N LEU A 144 24.86 -6.92 -2.80
CA LEU A 144 25.97 -7.75 -3.31
C LEU A 144 26.00 -7.87 -4.84
N GLY A 145 25.07 -7.24 -5.57
CA GLY A 145 24.93 -7.38 -7.01
C GLY A 145 24.56 -8.81 -7.47
N LYS A 146 23.93 -9.59 -6.58
CA LYS A 146 23.58 -11.00 -6.82
C LYS A 146 22.07 -11.24 -6.93
N LEU A 147 21.27 -10.19 -6.93
CA LEU A 147 19.83 -10.30 -7.15
C LEU A 147 19.58 -10.46 -8.66
N PRO A 148 18.96 -11.56 -9.10
CA PRO A 148 18.71 -11.77 -10.54
C PRO A 148 17.44 -11.09 -11.04
N GLU A 149 16.63 -10.51 -10.14
CA GLU A 149 15.38 -9.84 -10.46
C GLU A 149 15.61 -8.35 -10.70
N ASP A 150 14.76 -7.78 -11.57
CA ASP A 150 14.80 -6.36 -11.95
C ASP A 150 14.05 -5.45 -11.00
N PHE A 151 13.07 -6.01 -10.27
CA PHE A 151 12.17 -5.28 -9.38
C PHE A 151 11.93 -6.05 -8.08
N ILE A 152 12.04 -5.34 -6.95
CA ILE A 152 11.70 -5.89 -5.62
C ILE A 152 10.39 -5.29 -5.13
N GLU A 153 9.38 -6.11 -4.89
CA GLU A 153 8.27 -5.78 -4.03
C GLU A 153 8.55 -6.28 -2.62
N GLY A 154 8.77 -5.35 -1.67
CA GLY A 154 9.00 -5.70 -0.27
C GLY A 154 7.77 -5.45 0.60
N MET A 155 7.22 -6.52 1.19
CA MET A 155 6.18 -6.45 2.22
C MET A 155 6.77 -6.87 3.57
N ALA A 156 6.94 -5.92 4.51
CA ALA A 156 7.56 -6.20 5.81
C ALA A 156 6.73 -7.13 6.71
N CYS A 157 5.42 -7.26 6.46
CA CYS A 157 4.53 -8.17 7.18
C CYS A 157 4.24 -9.41 6.35
N ASP A 158 4.25 -10.59 6.97
CA ASP A 158 3.92 -11.86 6.31
C ASP A 158 2.48 -11.84 5.77
N GLY A 159 2.30 -12.21 4.51
CA GLY A 159 1.02 -12.18 3.82
C GLY A 159 0.54 -10.78 3.41
N GLY A 160 1.36 -9.75 3.60
CA GLY A 160 1.05 -8.36 3.31
C GLY A 160 0.37 -7.64 4.48
N CYS A 161 -0.39 -6.57 4.19
CA CYS A 161 -0.96 -5.68 5.23
C CYS A 161 -1.92 -6.37 6.20
N VAL A 162 -2.59 -7.45 5.80
CA VAL A 162 -3.47 -8.23 6.69
C VAL A 162 -2.72 -8.89 7.85
N GLY A 163 -1.42 -9.17 7.67
CA GLY A 163 -0.52 -9.62 8.72
C GLY A 163 0.09 -8.49 9.54
N GLY A 164 -0.40 -7.28 9.40
CA GLY A 164 0.10 -6.11 10.12
C GLY A 164 -0.09 -6.23 11.64
N PRO A 165 0.80 -5.57 12.43
CA PRO A 165 0.88 -5.77 13.88
C PRO A 165 -0.37 -5.31 14.66
N SER A 166 -1.23 -4.52 14.05
CA SER A 166 -2.49 -4.04 14.67
C SER A 166 -3.74 -4.68 14.05
N SER A 167 -3.60 -5.82 13.37
CA SER A 167 -4.73 -6.62 12.91
C SER A 167 -5.41 -7.31 14.08
N PHE A 168 -6.75 -7.29 14.16
CA PHE A 168 -7.52 -7.93 15.24
C PHE A 168 -7.82 -9.39 14.97
N LYS A 169 -7.84 -9.77 13.71
CA LYS A 169 -8.16 -11.15 13.31
C LYS A 169 -6.88 -11.96 13.14
N ASP A 170 -6.99 -13.26 13.37
CA ASP A 170 -6.03 -14.22 12.85
C ASP A 170 -5.76 -13.95 11.37
N GLN A 171 -4.49 -14.03 10.97
CA GLN A 171 -4.04 -13.70 9.63
C GLN A 171 -4.78 -14.49 8.54
N LYS A 172 -5.08 -15.78 8.79
CA LYS A 172 -5.80 -16.65 7.83
C LYS A 172 -7.24 -16.17 7.64
N LEU A 173 -7.91 -15.80 8.74
CA LEU A 173 -9.28 -15.27 8.70
C LEU A 173 -9.33 -13.90 8.04
N ALA A 174 -8.38 -13.03 8.34
CA ALA A 174 -8.27 -11.71 7.70
C ALA A 174 -8.02 -11.83 6.19
N LYS A 175 -7.13 -12.74 5.79
CA LYS A 175 -6.87 -13.05 4.38
C LYS A 175 -8.13 -13.58 3.70
N LYS A 176 -8.83 -14.56 4.29
CA LYS A 176 -10.08 -15.10 3.73
C LYS A 176 -11.14 -14.03 3.50
N SER A 177 -11.35 -13.14 4.49
CA SER A 177 -12.31 -12.04 4.38
C SER A 177 -11.94 -11.07 3.26
N ARG A 178 -10.65 -10.73 3.13
CA ARG A 178 -10.17 -9.87 2.05
C ARG A 178 -10.28 -10.53 0.68
N ASP A 179 -9.91 -11.81 0.56
CA ASP A 179 -9.99 -12.55 -0.70
C ASP A 179 -11.45 -12.66 -1.19
N ALA A 180 -12.42 -12.68 -0.27
CA ALA A 180 -13.85 -12.58 -0.61
C ALA A 180 -14.17 -11.21 -1.24
N LEU A 181 -13.73 -10.10 -0.61
CA LEU A 181 -13.92 -8.75 -1.16
C LEU A 181 -13.21 -8.54 -2.52
N ILE A 182 -12.06 -9.19 -2.73
CA ILE A 182 -11.36 -9.12 -4.01
C ILE A 182 -12.17 -9.81 -5.12
N LYS A 183 -12.87 -10.91 -4.79
CA LYS A 183 -13.73 -11.62 -5.76
C LYS A 183 -14.95 -10.83 -6.19
N GLU A 184 -15.38 -9.85 -5.41
CA GLU A 184 -16.47 -8.92 -5.76
C GLU A 184 -16.00 -7.78 -6.67
N ALA A 185 -14.69 -7.68 -6.96
CA ALA A 185 -14.18 -6.70 -7.91
C ALA A 185 -14.62 -7.07 -9.32
N ASP A 186 -14.95 -6.05 -10.10
CA ASP A 186 -15.16 -6.21 -11.53
C ASP A 186 -13.84 -6.51 -12.27
N ASP A 187 -13.93 -6.79 -13.53
CA ASP A 187 -12.82 -7.13 -14.43
C ASP A 187 -12.17 -5.92 -15.11
N ARG A 188 -12.45 -4.69 -14.63
CA ARG A 188 -11.84 -3.49 -15.17
C ARG A 188 -10.33 -3.53 -15.04
N GLY A 189 -9.62 -3.23 -16.13
CA GLY A 189 -8.19 -3.01 -16.15
C GLY A 189 -7.80 -1.74 -15.39
N ILE A 190 -6.49 -1.50 -15.27
CA ILE A 190 -5.93 -0.38 -14.51
C ILE A 190 -6.28 0.94 -15.20
N TYR A 191 -6.01 1.09 -16.50
CA TYR A 191 -6.29 2.34 -17.23
C TYR A 191 -7.78 2.67 -17.31
N LYS A 192 -8.63 1.66 -17.49
CA LYS A 192 -10.09 1.87 -17.44
C LYS A 192 -10.56 2.33 -16.06
N ASN A 193 -9.91 1.89 -15.00
CA ASN A 193 -10.23 2.37 -13.65
C ASN A 193 -9.70 3.79 -13.43
N LEU A 194 -8.48 4.09 -13.91
CA LEU A 194 -7.86 5.42 -13.80
C LEU A 194 -8.64 6.50 -14.56
N SER A 195 -9.30 6.17 -15.67
CA SER A 195 -10.09 7.15 -16.44
C SER A 195 -11.23 7.84 -15.65
N ASN A 196 -11.55 7.34 -14.47
CA ASN A 196 -12.50 7.97 -13.55
C ASN A 196 -11.86 9.07 -12.67
N TYR A 197 -10.55 9.27 -12.77
CA TYR A 197 -9.79 10.20 -11.94
C TYR A 197 -9.04 11.21 -12.80
N ASP A 198 -8.92 12.44 -12.32
CA ASP A 198 -8.08 13.47 -12.91
C ASP A 198 -6.64 13.26 -12.41
N GLU A 199 -5.83 12.55 -13.19
CA GLU A 199 -4.46 12.20 -12.85
C GLU A 199 -3.53 13.42 -12.80
N ASP A 200 -3.87 14.49 -13.53
CA ASP A 200 -3.08 15.72 -13.59
C ASP A 200 -3.28 16.61 -12.35
N SER A 201 -4.33 16.36 -11.56
CA SER A 201 -4.66 17.17 -10.39
C SER A 201 -3.71 16.99 -9.20
N PHE A 202 -2.87 15.93 -9.19
CA PHE A 202 -1.93 15.66 -8.11
C PHE A 202 -0.76 14.79 -8.58
N SER A 203 0.42 15.01 -7.99
CA SER A 203 1.61 14.19 -8.31
C SER A 203 1.62 12.88 -7.51
N MET A 204 2.00 11.79 -8.17
CA MET A 204 2.28 10.50 -7.53
C MET A 204 3.75 10.33 -7.13
N HIS A 205 4.59 11.34 -7.33
CA HIS A 205 6.02 11.32 -6.98
C HIS A 205 6.30 12.11 -5.69
N ARG A 206 7.40 11.70 -5.01
CA ARG A 206 7.93 12.40 -3.80
C ARG A 206 8.63 13.69 -4.18
#